data_e6a93642405d3d77898ad20e98dff2df
#
_entry.id   e6a93642405d3d77898ad20e98dff2df
#
_cell.length_a   1.000
_cell.length_b   1.000
_cell.length_c   1.000
_cell.angle_alpha   90.00
_cell.angle_beta   90.00
_cell.angle_gamma   90.00
#
_symmetry.space_group_name_H-M   'P 1'
#
loop_
_entity.id
_entity.type
_entity.pdbx_description
1 polymer ?
#
loop_
_entity_poly.entity_id
_entity_poly.type
_entity_poly.pdbx_seq_one_letter_code
_entity_poly.pdbx_strand_id
1 'polypeptide(L)'
;MASTNPYVPRDWLPHERPMLPGSPSSPLHSPPKRAAYAVVGFIVAMTGGLGNALVTANLLNLQGSLGAYASEMAWLPAAYVMTNVSMNILLVKFRQQYGLRLFTEVFLLLYALVTFAHLFVNDLGSAIAVRAAHGMVGAALTSLGLYYTLQAFPAKHRLKGLVLGLGFSQLALPLARIFSSELLEFGEWRGLYLFELGLALLSLACVLALKLPPGDRIKTFEPLDFLTFSLFAPGVALLCAVLSLGRFGWWTETAWLGWALAGAIVLITAGFAVEHHRARPLLNTRWLTSASIIRLGVAITLIRIVLSEQATGAVGFLTALGMTNDQMQGLFGVVLLGSVAGLAASAMTIHRKRIAMPIVVSLILMTIGALIDAHATNLTRPVNMYVSQFLLGFGGTFFLGAAMLSGMSGVIAEPRNLISFSVLFGMAQNLGGLLGAALLGTFQIVREKFHSSILVESLTLQDPWWPRGSRAAPAPRPDCWPTRRFAMPKRWCRWGRRPRARPMCWRTTTCFC
;
A
#
# COMPACT_ATOMS: atom_id res chain seq x y z
N MET A 1 -18.64 31.73 32.48
CA MET A 1 -17.60 30.80 31.94
C MET A 1 -16.94 31.50 30.77
N ALA A 2 -15.71 32.02 30.96
CA ALA A 2 -14.98 32.66 29.88
C ALA A 2 -14.68 31.61 28.81
N SER A 3 -15.11 31.83 27.58
CA SER A 3 -14.75 30.99 26.43
C SER A 3 -13.26 31.15 26.20
N THR A 4 -12.44 30.29 26.78
CA THR A 4 -11.01 30.25 26.48
C THR A 4 -10.87 29.93 25.00
N ASN A 5 -10.37 30.88 24.23
CA ASN A 5 -10.09 30.69 22.81
C ASN A 5 -9.19 29.45 22.65
N PRO A 6 -9.64 28.36 21.99
CA PRO A 6 -8.91 27.10 21.92
C PRO A 6 -7.62 27.21 21.08
N TYR A 7 -7.43 28.33 20.40
CA TYR A 7 -6.28 28.60 19.51
C TYR A 7 -5.16 29.40 20.20
N VAL A 8 -5.29 29.72 21.49
CA VAL A 8 -4.20 30.34 22.23
C VAL A 8 -3.15 29.28 22.55
N PRO A 9 -1.86 29.49 22.21
CA PRO A 9 -0.78 28.57 22.56
C PRO A 9 -0.73 28.39 24.09
N ARG A 10 -0.51 27.15 24.52
CA ARG A 10 -0.35 26.85 25.95
C ARG A 10 1.09 27.17 26.38
N ASP A 11 1.23 27.57 27.62
CA ASP A 11 2.56 27.70 28.22
C ASP A 11 3.12 26.31 28.54
N TRP A 12 4.05 25.87 27.71
CA TRP A 12 4.70 24.58 27.83
C TRP A 12 6.04 24.72 28.54
N LEU A 13 6.35 23.80 29.45
CA LEU A 13 7.73 23.66 29.93
C LEU A 13 8.65 23.34 28.74
N PRO A 14 9.90 23.83 28.70
CA PRO A 14 10.79 23.70 27.55
C PRO A 14 10.98 22.26 27.07
N HIS A 15 10.94 21.28 27.98
CA HIS A 15 11.07 19.84 27.65
C HIS A 15 9.76 19.17 27.21
N GLU A 16 8.60 19.78 27.48
CA GLU A 16 7.27 19.27 27.14
C GLU A 16 6.75 19.82 25.81
N ARG A 17 7.39 20.84 25.30
CA ARG A 17 6.94 21.53 24.09
C ARG A 17 6.71 20.56 22.91
N PRO A 18 5.57 20.64 22.19
CA PRO A 18 5.33 19.86 21.00
C PRO A 18 6.46 20.02 19.97
N MET A 19 6.93 18.92 19.40
CA MET A 19 8.03 18.93 18.43
C MET A 19 7.62 19.56 17.08
N LEU A 20 6.36 19.41 16.74
CA LEU A 20 5.77 19.87 15.46
C LEU A 20 4.38 20.46 15.70
N PRO A 21 3.92 21.40 14.85
CA PRO A 21 2.58 21.94 14.94
C PRO A 21 1.52 20.82 14.87
N GLY A 22 0.61 20.78 15.86
CA GLY A 22 -0.42 19.76 15.97
C GLY A 22 0.06 18.37 16.41
N SER A 23 1.33 18.23 16.86
CA SER A 23 1.80 17.03 17.54
C SER A 23 1.46 17.09 19.04
N PRO A 24 1.44 15.94 19.74
CA PRO A 24 1.21 15.92 21.18
C PRO A 24 2.39 16.55 21.92
N SER A 25 2.11 17.14 23.08
CA SER A 25 3.16 17.52 24.04
C SER A 25 3.91 16.27 24.50
N SER A 26 5.07 16.47 25.10
CA SER A 26 5.98 15.38 25.43
C SER A 26 6.34 15.39 26.92
N PRO A 27 5.36 15.16 27.81
CA PRO A 27 5.63 15.06 29.24
C PRO A 27 6.51 13.86 29.54
N LEU A 28 7.19 13.92 30.68
CA LEU A 28 7.98 12.81 31.19
C LEU A 28 7.05 11.72 31.70
N HIS A 29 7.00 10.59 30.99
CA HIS A 29 6.21 9.43 31.40
C HIS A 29 7.03 8.45 32.23
N SER A 30 6.39 7.82 33.23
CA SER A 30 6.96 6.70 33.96
C SER A 30 7.26 5.50 33.03
N PRO A 31 8.24 4.63 33.37
CA PRO A 31 8.60 3.49 32.53
C PRO A 31 7.41 2.59 32.11
N PRO A 32 6.46 2.20 33.01
CA PRO A 32 5.32 1.37 32.63
C PRO A 32 4.38 2.12 31.66
N LYS A 33 4.17 3.42 31.84
CA LYS A 33 3.36 4.22 30.93
C LYS A 33 4.01 4.35 29.54
N ARG A 34 5.32 4.44 29.47
CA ARG A 34 6.08 4.43 28.21
C ARG A 34 5.94 3.10 27.48
N ALA A 35 6.02 1.96 28.20
CA ALA A 35 5.76 0.65 27.62
C ALA A 35 4.33 0.55 27.08
N ALA A 36 3.35 1.04 27.83
CA ALA A 36 1.96 1.08 27.35
C ALA A 36 1.82 1.92 26.07
N TYR A 37 2.45 3.08 25.97
CA TYR A 37 2.45 3.88 24.73
C TYR A 37 3.11 3.15 23.56
N ALA A 38 4.20 2.38 23.79
CA ALA A 38 4.83 1.58 22.76
C ALA A 38 3.91 0.50 22.23
N VAL A 39 3.24 -0.23 23.12
CA VAL A 39 2.29 -1.30 22.78
C VAL A 39 1.09 -0.74 22.00
N VAL A 40 0.48 0.34 22.49
CA VAL A 40 -0.65 0.97 21.79
C VAL A 40 -0.21 1.51 20.43
N GLY A 41 0.98 2.12 20.35
CA GLY A 41 1.55 2.59 19.08
C GLY A 41 1.75 1.45 18.07
N PHE A 42 2.24 0.30 18.52
CA PHE A 42 2.37 -0.89 17.70
C PHE A 42 1.01 -1.41 17.23
N ILE A 43 0.04 -1.59 18.14
CA ILE A 43 -1.31 -2.07 17.80
C ILE A 43 -1.97 -1.16 16.77
N VAL A 44 -1.96 0.16 16.97
CA VAL A 44 -2.58 1.13 16.04
C VAL A 44 -1.87 1.12 14.67
N ALA A 45 -0.55 1.07 14.65
CA ALA A 45 0.22 1.00 13.40
C ALA A 45 -0.05 -0.29 12.64
N MET A 46 -0.12 -1.42 13.35
CA MET A 46 -0.47 -2.73 12.77
C MET A 46 -1.90 -2.75 12.26
N THR A 47 -2.87 -2.20 12.99
CA THR A 47 -4.26 -2.11 12.53
C THR A 47 -4.36 -1.36 11.20
N GLY A 48 -3.72 -0.19 11.08
CA GLY A 48 -3.70 0.57 9.83
C GLY A 48 -2.97 -0.15 8.69
N GLY A 49 -1.89 -0.87 8.98
CA GLY A 49 -1.14 -1.64 7.99
C GLY A 49 -1.88 -2.89 7.52
N LEU A 50 -2.44 -3.66 8.45
CA LEU A 50 -3.14 -4.92 8.17
C LEU A 50 -4.43 -4.71 7.37
N GLY A 51 -5.12 -3.60 7.54
CA GLY A 51 -6.34 -3.30 6.79
C GLY A 51 -6.17 -3.30 5.26
N ASN A 52 -5.00 -2.91 4.76
CA ASN A 52 -4.70 -3.09 3.34
C ASN A 52 -3.98 -4.41 3.05
N ALA A 53 -3.12 -4.85 3.95
CA ALA A 53 -2.28 -6.02 3.75
C ALA A 53 -3.08 -7.32 3.64
N LEU A 54 -4.12 -7.51 4.47
CA LEU A 54 -4.98 -8.69 4.46
C LEU A 54 -5.69 -8.86 3.11
N VAL A 55 -6.24 -7.80 2.55
CA VAL A 55 -6.89 -7.86 1.24
C VAL A 55 -5.87 -8.11 0.13
N THR A 56 -4.73 -7.40 0.16
CA THR A 56 -3.69 -7.54 -0.87
C THR A 56 -3.06 -8.94 -0.86
N ALA A 57 -2.90 -9.55 0.32
CA ALA A 57 -2.36 -10.90 0.46
C ALA A 57 -3.32 -12.00 -0.05
N ASN A 58 -4.63 -11.71 -0.07
CA ASN A 58 -5.69 -12.70 -0.33
C ASN A 58 -6.56 -12.39 -1.54
N LEU A 59 -6.06 -11.58 -2.49
CA LEU A 59 -6.84 -11.19 -3.67
C LEU A 59 -7.41 -12.38 -4.47
N LEU A 60 -6.65 -13.48 -4.59
CA LEU A 60 -7.11 -14.68 -5.30
C LEU A 60 -8.29 -15.36 -4.60
N ASN A 61 -8.26 -15.43 -3.26
CA ASN A 61 -9.34 -16.03 -2.48
C ASN A 61 -10.60 -15.16 -2.54
N LEU A 62 -10.42 -13.84 -2.41
CA LEU A 62 -11.51 -12.86 -2.56
C LEU A 62 -12.09 -12.87 -3.98
N GLN A 63 -11.28 -13.12 -5.00
CA GLN A 63 -11.71 -13.26 -6.39
C GLN A 63 -12.71 -14.40 -6.55
N GLY A 64 -12.42 -15.56 -5.97
CA GLY A 64 -13.32 -16.70 -6.00
C GLY A 64 -14.66 -16.43 -5.33
N SER A 65 -14.65 -15.78 -4.17
CA SER A 65 -15.87 -15.47 -3.40
C SER A 65 -16.74 -14.38 -4.05
N LEU A 66 -16.13 -13.39 -4.70
CA LEU A 66 -16.85 -12.31 -5.38
C LEU A 66 -17.21 -12.66 -6.85
N GLY A 67 -16.76 -13.79 -7.37
CA GLY A 67 -16.99 -14.20 -8.75
C GLY A 67 -16.47 -13.20 -9.80
N ALA A 68 -15.41 -12.46 -9.46
CA ALA A 68 -14.87 -11.38 -10.26
C ALA A 68 -13.63 -11.80 -11.06
N TYR A 69 -13.31 -11.10 -12.14
CA TYR A 69 -12.09 -11.31 -12.89
C TYR A 69 -10.87 -10.69 -12.17
N ALA A 70 -9.66 -11.20 -12.46
CA ALA A 70 -8.42 -10.66 -11.88
C ALA A 70 -8.21 -9.16 -12.17
N SER A 71 -8.62 -8.69 -13.35
CA SER A 71 -8.62 -7.28 -13.73
C SER A 71 -9.56 -6.42 -12.88
N GLU A 72 -10.70 -6.98 -12.49
CA GLU A 72 -11.71 -6.32 -11.66
C GLU A 72 -11.24 -6.29 -10.20
N MET A 73 -10.62 -7.37 -9.72
CA MET A 73 -10.06 -7.43 -8.36
C MET A 73 -8.96 -6.41 -8.12
N ALA A 74 -8.25 -5.97 -9.16
CA ALA A 74 -7.23 -4.93 -9.04
C ALA A 74 -7.80 -3.57 -8.57
N TRP A 75 -9.13 -3.35 -8.70
CA TRP A 75 -9.78 -2.16 -8.17
C TRP A 75 -9.82 -2.11 -6.63
N LEU A 76 -9.81 -3.26 -5.94
CA LEU A 76 -9.89 -3.27 -4.46
C LEU A 76 -8.67 -2.60 -3.79
N PRO A 77 -7.42 -3.01 -4.07
CA PRO A 77 -6.26 -2.30 -3.54
C PRO A 77 -6.12 -0.89 -4.15
N ALA A 78 -6.50 -0.69 -5.43
CA ALA A 78 -6.45 0.60 -6.08
C ALA A 78 -7.35 1.62 -5.36
N ALA A 79 -8.62 1.30 -5.12
CA ALA A 79 -9.57 2.17 -4.43
C ALA A 79 -9.10 2.58 -3.03
N TYR A 80 -8.52 1.63 -2.28
CA TYR A 80 -7.92 1.93 -0.99
C TYR A 80 -6.77 2.93 -1.11
N VAL A 81 -5.82 2.69 -2.01
CA VAL A 81 -4.63 3.55 -2.16
C VAL A 81 -5.00 4.94 -2.68
N MET A 82 -5.94 5.03 -3.63
CA MET A 82 -6.45 6.30 -4.16
C MET A 82 -6.91 7.24 -3.06
N THR A 83 -7.76 6.75 -2.18
CA THR A 83 -8.36 7.56 -1.11
C THR A 83 -7.39 7.76 0.05
N ASN A 84 -6.57 6.76 0.38
CA ASN A 84 -5.57 6.85 1.43
C ASN A 84 -4.52 7.93 1.13
N VAL A 85 -3.97 7.94 -0.09
CA VAL A 85 -2.97 8.93 -0.50
C VAL A 85 -3.59 10.32 -0.57
N SER A 86 -4.78 10.45 -1.15
CA SER A 86 -5.49 11.71 -1.29
C SER A 86 -5.83 12.34 0.06
N MET A 87 -6.33 11.54 1.01
CA MET A 87 -6.75 12.04 2.32
C MET A 87 -5.59 12.58 3.15
N ASN A 88 -4.38 12.06 2.97
CA ASN A 88 -3.18 12.54 3.68
C ASN A 88 -2.93 14.05 3.50
N ILE A 89 -3.41 14.66 2.41
CA ILE A 89 -3.26 16.09 2.12
C ILE A 89 -3.98 16.94 3.20
N LEU A 90 -5.17 16.53 3.63
CA LEU A 90 -5.99 17.28 4.59
C LEU A 90 -5.81 16.84 6.04
N LEU A 91 -5.44 15.58 6.30
CA LEU A 91 -5.40 15.02 7.65
C LEU A 91 -4.55 15.81 8.64
N VAL A 92 -3.43 16.37 8.19
CA VAL A 92 -2.55 17.19 9.03
C VAL A 92 -3.27 18.44 9.51
N LYS A 93 -4.00 19.14 8.62
CA LYS A 93 -4.79 20.33 8.98
C LYS A 93 -5.97 20.00 9.88
N PHE A 94 -6.68 18.89 9.63
CA PHE A 94 -7.75 18.42 10.52
C PHE A 94 -7.25 18.27 11.95
N ARG A 95 -6.12 17.59 12.11
CA ARG A 95 -5.49 17.38 13.41
C ARG A 95 -5.05 18.69 14.07
N GLN A 96 -4.46 19.61 13.31
CA GLN A 96 -4.00 20.90 13.83
C GLN A 96 -5.19 21.78 14.28
N GLN A 97 -6.30 21.76 13.56
CA GLN A 97 -7.44 22.62 13.87
C GLN A 97 -8.35 22.06 14.95
N TYR A 98 -8.71 20.79 14.87
CA TYR A 98 -9.67 20.18 15.79
C TYR A 98 -9.01 19.54 17.01
N GLY A 99 -7.69 19.36 16.94
CA GLY A 99 -6.88 18.77 18.01
C GLY A 99 -6.81 17.25 17.92
N LEU A 100 -5.74 16.75 18.50
CA LEU A 100 -5.32 15.36 18.33
C LEU A 100 -6.30 14.34 18.95
N ARG A 101 -6.90 14.66 20.11
CA ARG A 101 -7.81 13.72 20.80
C ARG A 101 -9.07 13.45 19.98
N LEU A 102 -9.79 14.54 19.62
CA LEU A 102 -11.02 14.42 18.82
C LEU A 102 -10.71 13.72 17.48
N PHE A 103 -9.63 14.13 16.82
CA PHE A 103 -9.17 13.50 15.59
C PHE A 103 -8.98 11.98 15.77
N THR A 104 -8.30 11.55 16.84
CA THR A 104 -8.01 10.14 17.10
C THR A 104 -9.27 9.33 17.36
N GLU A 105 -10.14 9.83 18.23
CA GLU A 105 -11.38 9.15 18.61
C GLU A 105 -12.34 9.01 17.41
N VAL A 106 -12.53 10.08 16.64
CA VAL A 106 -13.43 10.09 15.47
C VAL A 106 -12.90 9.18 14.37
N PHE A 107 -11.62 9.28 14.00
CA PHE A 107 -11.09 8.48 12.89
C PHE A 107 -11.00 6.99 13.23
N LEU A 108 -10.71 6.62 14.48
CA LEU A 108 -10.74 5.21 14.88
C LEU A 108 -12.17 4.65 14.94
N LEU A 109 -13.14 5.45 15.41
CA LEU A 109 -14.53 5.05 15.36
C LEU A 109 -15.00 4.85 13.92
N LEU A 110 -14.71 5.80 13.04
CA LEU A 110 -15.05 5.69 11.62
C LEU A 110 -14.34 4.48 10.97
N TYR A 111 -13.08 4.21 11.35
CA TYR A 111 -12.36 3.05 10.86
C TYR A 111 -13.04 1.74 11.27
N ALA A 112 -13.44 1.62 12.53
CA ALA A 112 -14.20 0.46 13.03
C ALA A 112 -15.55 0.30 12.31
N LEU A 113 -16.30 1.40 12.10
CA LEU A 113 -17.58 1.38 11.38
C LEU A 113 -17.41 0.96 9.92
N VAL A 114 -16.40 1.47 9.22
CA VAL A 114 -16.14 1.09 7.83
C VAL A 114 -15.64 -0.36 7.74
N THR A 115 -14.81 -0.81 8.70
CA THR A 115 -14.40 -2.22 8.76
C THR A 115 -15.61 -3.13 9.00
N PHE A 116 -16.54 -2.73 9.88
CA PHE A 116 -17.79 -3.44 10.06
C PHE A 116 -18.64 -3.49 8.78
N ALA A 117 -18.65 -2.41 8.00
CA ALA A 117 -19.37 -2.36 6.73
C ALA A 117 -18.86 -3.38 5.69
N HIS A 118 -17.61 -3.82 5.76
CA HIS A 118 -17.09 -4.89 4.89
C HIS A 118 -17.84 -6.22 5.06
N LEU A 119 -18.42 -6.50 6.23
CA LEU A 119 -19.17 -7.74 6.47
C LEU A 119 -20.47 -7.83 5.66
N PHE A 120 -20.98 -6.70 5.16
CA PHE A 120 -22.21 -6.60 4.37
C PHE A 120 -21.94 -6.49 2.86
N VAL A 121 -20.70 -6.60 2.45
CA VAL A 121 -20.33 -6.61 1.03
C VAL A 121 -20.82 -7.89 0.37
N ASN A 122 -21.55 -7.76 -0.75
CA ASN A 122 -22.09 -8.90 -1.50
C ASN A 122 -21.68 -8.90 -2.98
N ASP A 123 -21.19 -7.76 -3.48
CA ASP A 123 -20.79 -7.57 -4.87
C ASP A 123 -19.52 -6.73 -4.98
N LEU A 124 -18.89 -6.76 -6.15
CA LEU A 124 -17.64 -6.02 -6.38
C LEU A 124 -17.81 -4.50 -6.25
N GLY A 125 -18.95 -3.95 -6.65
CA GLY A 125 -19.20 -2.51 -6.56
C GLY A 125 -19.24 -2.02 -5.12
N SER A 126 -19.98 -2.71 -4.25
CA SER A 126 -19.99 -2.43 -2.81
C SER A 126 -18.62 -2.66 -2.17
N ALA A 127 -17.88 -3.69 -2.58
CA ALA A 127 -16.52 -3.94 -2.14
C ALA A 127 -15.59 -2.75 -2.45
N ILE A 128 -15.61 -2.24 -3.68
CA ILE A 128 -14.80 -1.09 -4.10
C ILE A 128 -15.17 0.16 -3.29
N ALA A 129 -16.48 0.43 -3.10
CA ALA A 129 -16.95 1.61 -2.36
C ALA A 129 -16.51 1.56 -0.89
N VAL A 130 -16.66 0.42 -0.21
CA VAL A 130 -16.24 0.25 1.19
C VAL A 130 -14.71 0.30 1.29
N ARG A 131 -13.98 -0.27 0.33
CA ARG A 131 -12.50 -0.16 0.27
C ARG A 131 -12.02 1.28 0.09
N ALA A 132 -12.70 2.08 -0.72
CA ALA A 132 -12.42 3.51 -0.86
C ALA A 132 -12.66 4.26 0.46
N ALA A 133 -13.78 4.03 1.14
CA ALA A 133 -14.04 4.60 2.45
C ALA A 133 -13.00 4.16 3.49
N HIS A 134 -12.61 2.88 3.46
CA HIS A 134 -11.59 2.31 4.34
C HIS A 134 -10.20 2.95 4.14
N GLY A 135 -9.79 3.18 2.89
CA GLY A 135 -8.55 3.90 2.58
C GLY A 135 -8.55 5.33 3.13
N MET A 136 -9.69 6.02 3.04
CA MET A 136 -9.86 7.38 3.55
C MET A 136 -9.64 7.45 5.07
N VAL A 137 -10.27 6.56 5.83
CA VAL A 137 -10.15 6.56 7.30
C VAL A 137 -8.83 5.93 7.75
N GLY A 138 -8.32 4.94 7.03
CA GLY A 138 -7.06 4.26 7.30
C GLY A 138 -5.83 5.17 7.20
N ALA A 139 -5.89 6.23 6.40
CA ALA A 139 -4.82 7.22 6.28
C ALA A 139 -4.45 7.88 7.63
N ALA A 140 -5.40 8.00 8.56
CA ALA A 140 -5.16 8.57 9.88
C ALA A 140 -4.31 7.67 10.78
N LEU A 141 -4.45 6.34 10.68
CA LEU A 141 -3.86 5.38 11.61
C LEU A 141 -2.33 5.38 11.58
N THR A 142 -1.72 5.59 10.42
CA THR A 142 -0.27 5.69 10.28
C THR A 142 0.31 6.82 11.14
N SER A 143 -0.33 7.99 11.11
CA SER A 143 0.11 9.12 11.93
C SER A 143 -0.19 8.93 13.41
N LEU A 144 -1.29 8.24 13.74
CA LEU A 144 -1.65 7.92 15.13
C LEU A 144 -0.66 6.94 15.75
N GLY A 145 -0.36 5.83 15.07
CA GLY A 145 0.65 4.87 15.51
C GLY A 145 2.01 5.52 15.76
N LEU A 146 2.41 6.45 14.87
CA LEU A 146 3.62 7.24 15.05
C LEU A 146 3.58 8.07 16.35
N TYR A 147 2.48 8.80 16.63
CA TYR A 147 2.42 9.66 17.82
C TYR A 147 2.40 8.87 19.12
N TYR A 148 1.70 7.73 19.17
CA TYR A 148 1.76 6.82 20.31
C TYR A 148 3.17 6.30 20.53
N THR A 149 3.84 5.86 19.48
CA THR A 149 5.23 5.37 19.57
C THR A 149 6.21 6.46 20.02
N LEU A 150 6.02 7.71 19.57
CA LEU A 150 6.86 8.83 20.02
C LEU A 150 6.74 9.10 21.52
N GLN A 151 5.57 8.87 22.15
CA GLN A 151 5.40 9.03 23.61
C GLN A 151 6.14 7.96 24.41
N ALA A 152 6.49 6.84 23.81
CA ALA A 152 7.26 5.79 24.47
C ALA A 152 8.74 6.19 24.69
N PHE A 153 9.25 7.16 23.92
CA PHE A 153 10.66 7.53 23.91
C PHE A 153 10.90 8.90 24.56
N PRO A 154 11.88 9.02 25.47
CA PRO A 154 12.27 10.31 26.03
C PRO A 154 12.87 11.22 24.94
N ALA A 155 12.93 12.53 25.19
CA ALA A 155 13.39 13.54 24.24
C ALA A 155 14.72 13.17 23.55
N LYS A 156 15.68 12.60 24.31
CA LYS A 156 16.98 12.14 23.79
C LYS A 156 16.88 11.05 22.71
N HIS A 157 15.83 10.22 22.74
CA HIS A 157 15.67 9.05 21.89
C HIS A 157 14.47 9.14 20.95
N ARG A 158 13.84 10.30 20.77
CA ARG A 158 12.66 10.49 19.91
C ARG A 158 12.87 10.11 18.46
N LEU A 159 14.08 10.28 17.93
CA LEU A 159 14.40 9.83 16.56
C LEU A 159 14.22 8.31 16.41
N LYS A 160 14.56 7.53 17.44
CA LYS A 160 14.31 6.08 17.44
C LYS A 160 12.81 5.78 17.42
N GLY A 161 12.03 6.52 18.22
CA GLY A 161 10.56 6.40 18.21
C GLY A 161 9.93 6.77 16.87
N LEU A 162 10.47 7.75 16.17
CA LEU A 162 10.03 8.14 14.84
C LEU A 162 10.21 6.99 13.82
N VAL A 163 11.39 6.37 13.81
CA VAL A 163 11.72 5.26 12.92
C VAL A 163 10.84 4.05 13.21
N LEU A 164 10.71 3.68 14.48
CA LEU A 164 9.89 2.53 14.89
C LEU A 164 8.40 2.75 14.58
N GLY A 165 7.88 3.96 14.87
CA GLY A 165 6.47 4.26 14.67
C GLY A 165 6.02 4.20 13.20
N LEU A 166 6.90 4.57 12.27
CA LEU A 166 6.64 4.42 10.84
C LEU A 166 6.96 3.00 10.33
N GLY A 167 7.99 2.37 10.92
CA GLY A 167 8.43 1.05 10.50
C GLY A 167 7.45 -0.07 10.89
N PHE A 168 6.69 0.08 11.97
CA PHE A 168 5.75 -0.96 12.40
C PHE A 168 4.71 -1.31 11.32
N SER A 169 4.21 -0.34 10.57
CA SER A 169 3.26 -0.60 9.48
C SER A 169 3.86 -1.41 8.33
N GLN A 170 5.19 -1.42 8.15
CA GLN A 170 5.85 -2.21 7.11
C GLN A 170 5.86 -3.72 7.43
N LEU A 171 5.67 -4.08 8.71
CA LEU A 171 5.59 -5.48 9.14
C LEU A 171 4.23 -6.13 8.81
N ALA A 172 3.25 -5.32 8.44
CA ALA A 172 1.87 -5.78 8.25
C ALA A 172 1.72 -6.75 7.07
N LEU A 173 2.39 -6.53 5.94
CA LEU A 173 2.23 -7.38 4.77
C LEU A 173 2.80 -8.80 4.96
N PRO A 174 4.05 -8.99 5.41
CA PRO A 174 4.54 -10.34 5.70
C PRO A 174 3.73 -11.02 6.81
N LEU A 175 3.31 -10.27 7.83
CA LEU A 175 2.49 -10.82 8.90
C LEU A 175 1.12 -11.26 8.39
N ALA A 176 0.44 -10.46 7.56
CA ALA A 176 -0.83 -10.82 6.94
C ALA A 176 -0.74 -12.14 6.16
N ARG A 177 0.36 -12.36 5.44
CA ARG A 177 0.56 -13.59 4.66
C ARG A 177 0.81 -14.84 5.52
N ILE A 178 1.39 -14.66 6.73
CA ILE A 178 1.67 -15.79 7.64
C ILE A 178 0.37 -16.39 8.17
N PHE A 179 -0.59 -15.57 8.60
CA PHE A 179 -1.80 -16.08 9.25
C PHE A 179 -3.08 -15.96 8.40
N SER A 180 -2.97 -15.62 7.12
CA SER A 180 -4.13 -15.47 6.23
C SER A 180 -4.90 -16.77 6.02
N SER A 181 -4.22 -17.90 5.91
CA SER A 181 -4.82 -19.21 5.73
C SER A 181 -5.74 -19.57 6.89
N GLU A 182 -5.26 -19.42 8.12
CA GLU A 182 -6.04 -19.70 9.32
C GLU A 182 -7.30 -18.84 9.44
N LEU A 183 -7.19 -17.56 9.05
CA LEU A 183 -8.34 -16.66 9.04
C LEU A 183 -9.38 -17.04 7.96
N LEU A 184 -8.92 -17.55 6.82
CA LEU A 184 -9.80 -18.00 5.74
C LEU A 184 -10.50 -19.32 6.10
N GLU A 185 -9.84 -20.23 6.83
CA GLU A 185 -10.46 -21.45 7.35
C GLU A 185 -11.56 -21.15 8.38
N PHE A 186 -11.35 -20.13 9.23
CA PHE A 186 -12.31 -19.77 10.27
C PHE A 186 -13.63 -19.20 9.74
N GLY A 187 -13.60 -18.40 8.68
CA GLY A 187 -14.81 -17.69 8.23
C GLY A 187 -14.76 -17.29 6.76
N GLU A 188 -14.02 -18.03 5.95
CA GLU A 188 -13.75 -17.68 4.56
C GLU A 188 -13.22 -16.23 4.45
N TRP A 189 -13.63 -15.49 3.42
CA TRP A 189 -13.23 -14.10 3.26
C TRP A 189 -13.73 -13.17 4.40
N ARG A 190 -14.84 -13.52 5.09
CA ARG A 190 -15.36 -12.75 6.24
C ARG A 190 -14.45 -12.86 7.47
N GLY A 191 -13.71 -13.97 7.63
CA GLY A 191 -12.74 -14.14 8.70
C GLY A 191 -11.65 -13.06 8.71
N LEU A 192 -11.20 -12.63 7.54
CA LEU A 192 -10.24 -11.53 7.39
C LEU A 192 -10.78 -10.21 7.97
N TYR A 193 -12.02 -9.87 7.65
CA TYR A 193 -12.64 -8.62 8.11
C TYR A 193 -13.09 -8.68 9.57
N LEU A 194 -13.49 -9.84 10.08
CA LEU A 194 -13.75 -10.03 11.51
C LEU A 194 -12.50 -9.84 12.35
N PHE A 195 -11.38 -10.39 11.90
CA PHE A 195 -10.08 -10.17 12.56
C PHE A 195 -9.69 -8.69 12.53
N GLU A 196 -9.84 -8.03 11.38
CA GLU A 196 -9.56 -6.60 11.24
C GLU A 196 -10.46 -5.76 12.12
N LEU A 197 -11.76 -6.08 12.22
CA LEU A 197 -12.70 -5.42 13.13
C LEU A 197 -12.28 -5.60 14.59
N GLY A 198 -11.87 -6.80 14.99
CA GLY A 198 -11.32 -7.06 16.31
C GLY A 198 -10.13 -6.16 16.64
N LEU A 199 -9.18 -6.02 15.69
CA LEU A 199 -8.03 -5.11 15.83
C LEU A 199 -8.45 -3.64 15.88
N ALA A 200 -9.43 -3.22 15.09
CA ALA A 200 -9.94 -1.86 15.08
C ALA A 200 -10.60 -1.51 16.44
N LEU A 201 -11.42 -2.41 16.97
CA LEU A 201 -12.05 -2.25 18.29
C LEU A 201 -11.01 -2.28 19.42
N LEU A 202 -10.02 -3.17 19.35
CA LEU A 202 -8.91 -3.21 20.30
C LEU A 202 -8.12 -1.89 20.27
N SER A 203 -7.80 -1.38 19.08
CA SER A 203 -7.13 -0.09 18.92
C SER A 203 -7.94 1.06 19.51
N LEU A 204 -9.25 1.07 19.26
CA LEU A 204 -10.16 2.07 19.82
C LEU A 204 -10.19 1.98 21.35
N ALA A 205 -10.32 0.79 21.93
CA ALA A 205 -10.32 0.58 23.37
C ALA A 205 -9.00 1.04 24.01
N CYS A 206 -7.85 0.67 23.41
CA CYS A 206 -6.54 1.08 23.89
C CYS A 206 -6.36 2.61 23.86
N VAL A 207 -6.83 3.26 22.82
CA VAL A 207 -6.73 4.72 22.65
C VAL A 207 -7.66 5.46 23.62
N LEU A 208 -8.84 4.95 23.88
CA LEU A 208 -9.75 5.52 24.89
C LEU A 208 -9.20 5.36 26.31
N ALA A 209 -8.54 4.22 26.61
CA ALA A 209 -7.90 3.96 27.89
C ALA A 209 -6.61 4.79 28.08
N LEU A 210 -5.79 4.91 27.04
CA LEU A 210 -4.51 5.63 27.09
C LEU A 210 -4.54 6.82 26.14
N LYS A 211 -5.08 7.94 26.61
CA LYS A 211 -5.20 9.17 25.80
C LYS A 211 -3.85 9.82 25.54
N LEU A 212 -3.67 10.30 24.30
CA LEU A 212 -2.51 11.11 23.95
C LEU A 212 -2.49 12.43 24.75
N PRO A 213 -1.29 12.93 25.12
CA PRO A 213 -1.15 14.26 25.70
C PRO A 213 -1.73 15.33 24.76
N PRO A 214 -2.28 16.42 25.30
CA PRO A 214 -2.80 17.51 24.48
C PRO A 214 -1.69 18.16 23.67
N GLY A 215 -2.04 18.71 22.51
CA GLY A 215 -1.20 19.57 21.69
C GLY A 215 -1.83 20.94 21.49
N ASP A 216 -1.11 21.85 20.85
CA ASP A 216 -1.65 23.16 20.47
C ASP A 216 -2.63 23.02 19.30
N ARG A 217 -3.72 23.79 19.35
CA ARG A 217 -4.66 23.92 18.25
C ARG A 217 -4.34 25.20 17.48
N ILE A 218 -4.36 25.11 16.17
CA ILE A 218 -4.04 26.22 15.28
C ILE A 218 -5.14 26.33 14.24
N LYS A 219 -5.71 27.50 14.04
CA LYS A 219 -6.66 27.72 12.94
C LYS A 219 -5.91 27.69 11.61
N THR A 220 -6.08 26.62 10.86
CA THR A 220 -5.25 26.32 9.68
C THR A 220 -6.02 26.19 8.38
N PHE A 221 -7.32 25.86 8.41
CA PHE A 221 -8.12 25.68 7.19
C PHE A 221 -8.41 27.03 6.52
N GLU A 222 -8.21 27.03 5.22
CA GLU A 222 -8.60 28.09 4.31
C GLU A 222 -9.52 27.51 3.21
N PRO A 223 -10.49 28.29 2.65
CA PRO A 223 -11.38 27.77 1.59
C PRO A 223 -10.63 27.21 0.38
N LEU A 224 -9.50 27.80 0.02
CA LEU A 224 -8.65 27.33 -1.08
C LEU A 224 -8.03 25.96 -0.83
N ASP A 225 -7.95 25.48 0.41
CA ASP A 225 -7.46 24.11 0.70
C ASP A 225 -8.40 23.05 0.13
N PHE A 226 -9.71 23.32 0.17
CA PHE A 226 -10.71 22.42 -0.40
C PHE A 226 -10.67 22.44 -1.92
N LEU A 227 -10.38 23.60 -2.56
CA LEU A 227 -10.16 23.66 -4.00
C LEU A 227 -8.93 22.84 -4.40
N THR A 228 -7.80 23.02 -3.71
CA THR A 228 -6.59 22.25 -3.95
C THR A 228 -6.86 20.75 -3.77
N PHE A 229 -7.57 20.36 -2.72
CA PHE A 229 -7.95 18.97 -2.50
C PHE A 229 -8.84 18.44 -3.63
N SER A 230 -9.82 19.21 -4.09
CA SER A 230 -10.72 18.82 -5.19
C SER A 230 -10.02 18.67 -6.54
N LEU A 231 -8.86 19.28 -6.71
CA LEU A 231 -7.99 19.08 -7.88
C LEU A 231 -7.04 17.91 -7.67
N PHE A 232 -6.32 17.89 -6.55
CA PHE A 232 -5.31 16.87 -6.29
C PHE A 232 -5.89 15.48 -6.06
N ALA A 233 -6.97 15.35 -5.28
CA ALA A 233 -7.50 14.04 -4.91
C ALA A 233 -7.99 13.23 -6.13
N PRO A 234 -8.81 13.79 -7.05
CA PRO A 234 -9.16 13.09 -8.28
C PRO A 234 -7.95 12.86 -9.21
N GLY A 235 -7.04 13.83 -9.30
CA GLY A 235 -5.83 13.67 -10.11
C GLY A 235 -4.96 12.49 -9.65
N VAL A 236 -4.69 12.40 -8.35
CA VAL A 236 -3.95 11.28 -7.76
C VAL A 236 -4.72 9.97 -7.87
N ALA A 237 -6.05 10.00 -7.69
CA ALA A 237 -6.89 8.81 -7.85
C ALA A 237 -6.82 8.27 -9.28
N LEU A 238 -6.92 9.12 -10.30
CA LEU A 238 -6.76 8.73 -11.69
C LEU A 238 -5.37 8.14 -11.98
N LEU A 239 -4.32 8.75 -11.43
CA LEU A 239 -2.96 8.21 -11.55
C LEU A 239 -2.83 6.83 -10.91
N CYS A 240 -3.38 6.63 -9.71
CA CYS A 240 -3.41 5.33 -9.06
C CYS A 240 -4.20 4.29 -9.89
N ALA A 241 -5.34 4.69 -10.50
CA ALA A 241 -6.12 3.83 -11.37
C ALA A 241 -5.29 3.37 -12.58
N VAL A 242 -4.64 4.32 -13.26
CA VAL A 242 -3.79 4.00 -14.42
C VAL A 242 -2.68 3.03 -14.03
N LEU A 243 -1.94 3.30 -12.94
CA LEU A 243 -0.84 2.43 -12.49
C LEU A 243 -1.32 1.04 -12.06
N SER A 244 -2.49 0.93 -11.43
CA SER A 244 -3.01 -0.35 -10.95
C SER A 244 -3.58 -1.22 -12.07
N LEU A 245 -4.23 -0.60 -13.06
CA LEU A 245 -5.03 -1.31 -14.06
C LEU A 245 -4.38 -1.36 -15.45
N GLY A 246 -3.36 -0.54 -15.69
CA GLY A 246 -2.73 -0.39 -16.99
C GLY A 246 -2.20 -1.70 -17.59
N ARG A 247 -1.65 -2.58 -16.77
CA ARG A 247 -1.17 -3.90 -17.23
C ARG A 247 -2.28 -4.87 -17.61
N PHE A 248 -3.47 -4.74 -17.00
CA PHE A 248 -4.61 -5.64 -17.26
C PHE A 248 -5.39 -5.24 -18.52
N GLY A 249 -5.64 -3.92 -18.70
CA GLY A 249 -6.29 -3.40 -19.88
C GLY A 249 -5.35 -3.16 -21.06
N TRP A 250 -4.06 -3.39 -20.86
CA TRP A 250 -2.95 -3.02 -21.72
C TRP A 250 -2.88 -1.51 -22.02
N TRP A 251 -1.68 -0.96 -21.81
CA TRP A 251 -1.43 0.48 -21.76
C TRP A 251 -1.92 1.27 -22.98
N THR A 252 -1.83 0.67 -24.15
CA THR A 252 -2.13 1.31 -25.46
C THR A 252 -3.44 0.87 -26.08
N GLU A 253 -4.05 -0.20 -25.60
CA GLU A 253 -5.27 -0.74 -26.20
C GLU A 253 -6.55 -0.18 -25.55
N THR A 254 -6.44 0.30 -24.31
CA THR A 254 -7.60 0.75 -23.53
C THR A 254 -7.63 2.28 -23.49
N ALA A 255 -8.47 2.90 -24.31
CA ALA A 255 -8.53 4.35 -24.49
C ALA A 255 -8.77 5.15 -23.20
N TRP A 256 -9.59 4.64 -22.26
CA TRP A 256 -9.85 5.36 -21.01
C TRP A 256 -8.60 5.54 -20.14
N LEU A 257 -7.61 4.65 -20.23
CA LEU A 257 -6.33 4.80 -19.49
C LEU A 257 -5.57 6.06 -19.95
N GLY A 258 -5.54 6.32 -21.26
CA GLY A 258 -4.95 7.54 -21.82
C GLY A 258 -5.67 8.80 -21.35
N TRP A 259 -7.01 8.79 -21.39
CA TRP A 259 -7.81 9.92 -20.89
C TRP A 259 -7.66 10.12 -19.38
N ALA A 260 -7.60 9.04 -18.61
CA ALA A 260 -7.36 9.09 -17.17
C ALA A 260 -5.97 9.67 -16.84
N LEU A 261 -4.94 9.26 -17.59
CA LEU A 261 -3.59 9.81 -17.42
C LEU A 261 -3.53 11.30 -17.78
N ALA A 262 -4.14 11.70 -18.90
CA ALA A 262 -4.23 13.10 -19.28
C ALA A 262 -4.98 13.93 -18.22
N GLY A 263 -6.12 13.43 -17.73
CA GLY A 263 -6.88 14.04 -16.66
C GLY A 263 -6.07 14.16 -15.35
N ALA A 264 -5.32 13.10 -14.99
CA ALA A 264 -4.42 13.13 -13.83
C ALA A 264 -3.38 14.24 -13.94
N ILE A 265 -2.71 14.34 -15.09
CA ILE A 265 -1.69 15.36 -15.34
C ILE A 265 -2.31 16.77 -15.25
N VAL A 266 -3.44 17.01 -15.90
CA VAL A 266 -4.12 18.32 -15.89
C VAL A 266 -4.54 18.70 -14.46
N LEU A 267 -5.18 17.80 -13.73
CA LEU A 267 -5.67 18.07 -12.38
C LEU A 267 -4.54 18.30 -11.37
N ILE A 268 -3.48 17.49 -11.42
CA ILE A 268 -2.32 17.63 -10.54
C ILE A 268 -1.57 18.92 -10.86
N THR A 269 -1.34 19.25 -12.14
CA THR A 269 -0.65 20.49 -12.53
C THR A 269 -1.46 21.71 -12.19
N ALA A 270 -2.79 21.70 -12.39
CA ALA A 270 -3.67 22.77 -11.96
C ALA A 270 -3.63 22.99 -10.44
N GLY A 271 -3.64 21.89 -9.66
CA GLY A 271 -3.48 21.96 -8.21
C GLY A 271 -2.15 22.58 -7.79
N PHE A 272 -1.04 22.17 -8.42
CA PHE A 272 0.27 22.79 -8.17
C PHE A 272 0.32 24.25 -8.59
N ALA A 273 -0.32 24.63 -9.69
CA ALA A 273 -0.38 26.03 -10.13
C ALA A 273 -1.14 26.90 -9.11
N VAL A 274 -2.28 26.43 -8.59
CA VAL A 274 -3.01 27.10 -7.51
C VAL A 274 -2.13 27.27 -6.28
N GLU A 275 -1.45 26.20 -5.83
CA GLU A 275 -0.61 26.24 -4.63
C GLU A 275 0.63 27.12 -4.80
N HIS A 276 1.20 27.20 -5.99
CA HIS A 276 2.40 28.00 -6.26
C HIS A 276 2.15 29.51 -6.07
N HIS A 277 0.94 29.97 -6.37
CA HIS A 277 0.57 31.39 -6.30
C HIS A 277 -0.04 31.78 -4.94
N ARG A 278 -0.22 30.84 -4.01
CA ARG A 278 -0.80 31.14 -2.70
C ARG A 278 0.23 31.71 -1.72
N ALA A 279 -0.21 32.70 -0.91
CA ALA A 279 0.59 33.26 0.17
C ALA A 279 0.82 32.26 1.31
N ARG A 280 -0.20 31.40 1.59
CA ARG A 280 -0.13 30.32 2.59
C ARG A 280 -0.47 28.98 1.95
N PRO A 281 0.45 28.38 1.19
CA PRO A 281 0.16 27.17 0.45
C PRO A 281 -0.06 25.99 1.38
N LEU A 282 -1.00 25.09 1.00
CA LEU A 282 -1.16 23.78 1.62
C LEU A 282 0.06 22.90 1.31
N LEU A 283 0.53 22.96 0.06
CA LEU A 283 1.75 22.29 -0.40
C LEU A 283 2.78 23.37 -0.79
N ASN A 284 3.87 23.45 -0.06
CA ASN A 284 4.95 24.38 -0.36
C ASN A 284 5.73 23.91 -1.60
N THR A 285 5.29 24.34 -2.77
CA THR A 285 5.86 23.96 -4.06
C THR A 285 7.33 24.35 -4.19
N ARG A 286 7.72 25.52 -3.67
CA ARG A 286 9.12 26.00 -3.71
C ARG A 286 10.05 25.09 -2.91
N TRP A 287 9.57 24.59 -1.77
CA TRP A 287 10.33 23.64 -0.96
C TRP A 287 10.36 22.25 -1.62
N LEU A 288 9.25 21.78 -2.18
CA LEU A 288 9.15 20.49 -2.88
C LEU A 288 10.05 20.43 -4.12
N THR A 289 10.28 21.55 -4.82
CA THR A 289 11.17 21.63 -5.99
C THR A 289 12.64 21.80 -5.63
N SER A 290 13.00 21.89 -4.35
CA SER A 290 14.41 21.95 -3.96
C SER A 290 15.12 20.63 -4.30
N ALA A 291 16.37 20.71 -4.77
CA ALA A 291 17.12 19.57 -5.26
C ALA A 291 17.29 18.45 -4.20
N SER A 292 17.41 18.79 -2.93
CA SER A 292 17.50 17.82 -1.83
C SER A 292 16.21 17.03 -1.64
N ILE A 293 15.07 17.68 -1.76
CA ILE A 293 13.75 17.06 -1.58
C ILE A 293 13.36 16.23 -2.81
N ILE A 294 13.66 16.70 -4.01
CA ILE A 294 13.49 15.91 -5.24
C ILE A 294 14.32 14.62 -5.16
N ARG A 295 15.60 14.72 -4.80
CA ARG A 295 16.47 13.53 -4.64
C ARG A 295 15.89 12.55 -3.61
N LEU A 296 15.37 13.05 -2.49
CA LEU A 296 14.73 12.22 -1.48
C LEU A 296 13.48 11.53 -2.03
N GLY A 297 12.58 12.27 -2.69
CA GLY A 297 11.37 11.69 -3.30
C GLY A 297 11.68 10.63 -4.35
N VAL A 298 12.65 10.89 -5.23
CA VAL A 298 13.13 9.93 -6.23
C VAL A 298 13.73 8.69 -5.55
N ALA A 299 14.58 8.87 -4.53
CA ALA A 299 15.20 7.74 -3.83
C ALA A 299 14.14 6.85 -3.16
N ILE A 300 13.14 7.43 -2.49
CA ILE A 300 12.03 6.68 -1.87
C ILE A 300 11.25 5.92 -2.95
N THR A 301 10.92 6.57 -4.06
CA THR A 301 10.19 5.95 -5.18
C THR A 301 10.98 4.78 -5.78
N LEU A 302 12.26 4.96 -6.07
CA LEU A 302 13.12 3.91 -6.63
C LEU A 302 13.23 2.70 -5.69
N ILE A 303 13.39 2.93 -4.40
CA ILE A 303 13.43 1.82 -3.43
C ILE A 303 12.09 1.09 -3.35
N ARG A 304 10.96 1.82 -3.44
CA ARG A 304 9.64 1.16 -3.49
C ARG A 304 9.44 0.34 -4.76
N ILE A 305 10.02 0.78 -5.89
CA ILE A 305 10.04 -0.03 -7.13
C ILE A 305 10.85 -1.31 -6.91
N VAL A 306 12.04 -1.22 -6.30
CA VAL A 306 12.87 -2.40 -6.00
C VAL A 306 12.15 -3.35 -5.03
N LEU A 307 11.50 -2.83 -3.98
CA LEU A 307 10.74 -3.64 -3.02
C LEU A 307 9.49 -4.29 -3.62
N SER A 308 9.02 -3.84 -4.78
CA SER A 308 7.93 -4.52 -5.51
C SER A 308 8.38 -5.89 -6.03
N GLU A 309 9.69 -6.16 -6.08
CA GLU A 309 10.23 -7.49 -6.32
C GLU A 309 9.68 -8.51 -5.32
N GLN A 310 9.62 -8.20 -4.03
CA GLN A 310 9.10 -9.14 -3.01
C GLN A 310 7.65 -9.57 -3.28
N ALA A 311 6.79 -8.65 -3.68
CA ALA A 311 5.35 -8.91 -3.85
C ALA A 311 5.01 -9.39 -5.27
N THR A 312 5.59 -8.77 -6.30
CA THR A 312 5.27 -9.04 -7.71
C THR A 312 6.28 -10.00 -8.33
N GLY A 313 7.56 -9.88 -8.00
CA GLY A 313 8.62 -10.77 -8.43
C GLY A 313 8.55 -12.12 -7.72
N ALA A 314 9.08 -12.21 -6.52
CA ALA A 314 9.23 -13.48 -5.78
C ALA A 314 7.90 -14.19 -5.50
N VAL A 315 6.93 -13.48 -4.89
CA VAL A 315 5.62 -14.08 -4.59
C VAL A 315 4.84 -14.37 -5.87
N GLY A 316 4.85 -13.46 -6.83
CA GLY A 316 4.20 -13.69 -8.12
C GLY A 316 4.78 -14.90 -8.87
N PHE A 317 6.10 -15.07 -8.85
CA PHE A 317 6.80 -16.21 -9.42
C PHE A 317 6.41 -17.53 -8.73
N LEU A 318 6.46 -17.59 -7.40
CA LEU A 318 6.09 -18.80 -6.65
C LEU A 318 4.60 -19.15 -6.83
N THR A 319 3.73 -18.15 -6.90
CA THR A 319 2.31 -18.35 -7.20
C THR A 319 2.09 -18.88 -8.63
N ALA A 320 2.87 -18.40 -9.61
CA ALA A 320 2.84 -18.92 -10.98
C ALA A 320 3.31 -20.40 -11.06
N LEU A 321 4.17 -20.84 -10.12
CA LEU A 321 4.53 -22.25 -9.94
C LEU A 321 3.46 -23.06 -9.19
N GLY A 322 2.29 -22.46 -8.87
CA GLY A 322 1.17 -23.11 -8.21
C GLY A 322 1.27 -23.16 -6.68
N MET A 323 2.16 -22.36 -6.07
CA MET A 323 2.27 -22.32 -4.61
C MET A 323 1.25 -21.39 -3.97
N THR A 324 0.71 -21.82 -2.84
CA THR A 324 -0.23 -21.06 -2.00
C THR A 324 0.48 -20.33 -0.86
N ASN A 325 -0.24 -19.41 -0.18
CA ASN A 325 0.32 -18.70 0.98
C ASN A 325 0.82 -19.66 2.08
N ASP A 326 0.15 -20.80 2.28
CA ASP A 326 0.51 -21.79 3.30
C ASP A 326 1.91 -22.39 3.06
N GLN A 327 2.20 -22.70 1.80
CA GLN A 327 3.50 -23.25 1.40
C GLN A 327 4.61 -22.19 1.48
N MET A 328 4.26 -20.91 1.51
CA MET A 328 5.18 -19.78 1.59
C MET A 328 5.28 -19.18 3.00
N GLN A 329 4.60 -19.71 4.03
CA GLN A 329 4.63 -19.17 5.40
C GLN A 329 6.06 -18.98 5.94
N GLY A 330 6.93 -19.98 5.74
CA GLY A 330 8.34 -19.88 6.14
C GLY A 330 9.08 -18.73 5.47
N LEU A 331 8.82 -18.47 4.18
CA LEU A 331 9.38 -17.34 3.44
C LEU A 331 8.92 -16.01 4.04
N PHE A 332 7.63 -15.88 4.34
CA PHE A 332 7.10 -14.66 4.96
C PHE A 332 7.62 -14.48 6.38
N GLY A 333 7.86 -15.56 7.12
CA GLY A 333 8.55 -15.53 8.41
C GLY A 333 9.96 -14.96 8.30
N VAL A 334 10.71 -15.35 7.28
CA VAL A 334 12.06 -14.82 7.01
C VAL A 334 12.02 -13.35 6.58
N VAL A 335 11.06 -12.96 5.72
CA VAL A 335 10.85 -11.55 5.36
C VAL A 335 10.52 -10.70 6.58
N LEU A 336 9.67 -11.21 7.48
CA LEU A 336 9.31 -10.54 8.73
C LEU A 336 10.52 -10.36 9.63
N LEU A 337 11.33 -11.41 9.81
CA LEU A 337 12.58 -11.36 10.59
C LEU A 337 13.56 -10.35 10.00
N GLY A 338 13.76 -10.35 8.68
CA GLY A 338 14.58 -9.36 7.99
C GLY A 338 14.09 -7.94 8.22
N SER A 339 12.78 -7.74 8.10
CA SER A 339 12.15 -6.42 8.30
C SER A 339 12.28 -5.92 9.75
N VAL A 340 12.09 -6.80 10.74
CA VAL A 340 12.28 -6.48 12.16
C VAL A 340 13.74 -6.17 12.45
N ALA A 341 14.67 -6.98 11.95
CA ALA A 341 16.11 -6.77 12.13
C ALA A 341 16.57 -5.45 11.48
N GLY A 342 16.11 -5.16 10.26
CA GLY A 342 16.41 -3.90 9.57
C GLY A 342 15.84 -2.67 10.29
N LEU A 343 14.62 -2.78 10.82
CA LEU A 343 14.00 -1.72 11.61
C LEU A 343 14.75 -1.48 12.93
N ALA A 344 15.16 -2.54 13.63
CA ALA A 344 15.96 -2.45 14.84
C ALA A 344 17.34 -1.83 14.55
N ALA A 345 18.02 -2.31 13.51
CA ALA A 345 19.30 -1.77 13.08
C ALA A 345 19.18 -0.28 12.71
N SER A 346 18.11 0.12 12.01
CA SER A 346 17.83 1.51 11.67
C SER A 346 17.66 2.37 12.93
N ALA A 347 16.87 1.91 13.91
CA ALA A 347 16.68 2.63 15.18
C ALA A 347 17.96 2.72 16.02
N MET A 348 18.87 1.74 15.93
CA MET A 348 20.14 1.72 16.65
C MET A 348 21.20 2.61 16.00
N THR A 349 21.26 2.62 14.67
CA THR A 349 22.32 3.31 13.90
C THR A 349 21.95 4.73 13.50
N ILE A 350 20.70 5.16 13.77
CA ILE A 350 20.23 6.49 13.41
C ILE A 350 21.08 7.60 14.04
N HIS A 351 21.82 8.30 13.19
CA HIS A 351 22.67 9.42 13.59
C HIS A 351 22.54 10.56 12.59
N ARG A 352 22.30 11.78 13.10
CA ARG A 352 22.08 12.99 12.29
C ARG A 352 23.26 13.31 11.33
N LYS A 353 24.47 12.87 11.68
CA LYS A 353 25.70 13.13 10.88
C LYS A 353 26.03 12.05 9.83
N ARG A 354 25.36 10.88 9.85
CA ARG A 354 25.72 9.73 8.98
C ARG A 354 24.48 9.17 8.26
N ILE A 355 23.73 10.03 7.57
CA ILE A 355 22.48 9.62 6.86
C ILE A 355 22.79 8.81 5.59
N ALA A 356 23.89 9.11 4.89
CA ALA A 356 24.22 8.48 3.62
C ALA A 356 24.60 6.99 3.76
N MET A 357 25.30 6.62 4.84
CA MET A 357 25.78 5.25 5.03
C MET A 357 24.65 4.21 5.11
N PRO A 358 23.59 4.36 5.92
CA PRO A 358 22.47 3.41 5.91
C PRO A 358 21.77 3.30 4.55
N ILE A 359 21.69 4.39 3.79
CA ILE A 359 21.10 4.39 2.44
C ILE A 359 21.93 3.51 1.51
N VAL A 360 23.26 3.71 1.48
CA VAL A 360 24.17 2.94 0.62
C VAL A 360 24.15 1.47 1.00
N VAL A 361 24.25 1.15 2.29
CA VAL A 361 24.20 -0.24 2.77
C VAL A 361 22.87 -0.90 2.39
N SER A 362 21.74 -0.21 2.57
CA SER A 362 20.44 -0.74 2.14
C SER A 362 20.41 -1.06 0.65
N LEU A 363 20.89 -0.16 -0.19
CA LEU A 363 20.92 -0.36 -1.64
C LEU A 363 21.79 -1.57 -2.03
N ILE A 364 22.97 -1.71 -1.42
CA ILE A 364 23.85 -2.85 -1.67
C ILE A 364 23.17 -4.16 -1.29
N LEU A 365 22.60 -4.23 -0.09
CA LEU A 365 21.92 -5.46 0.38
C LEU A 365 20.73 -5.82 -0.49
N MET A 366 19.91 -4.84 -0.89
CA MET A 366 18.78 -5.07 -1.78
C MET A 366 19.22 -5.50 -3.17
N THR A 367 20.31 -4.93 -3.71
CA THR A 367 20.88 -5.33 -5.00
C THR A 367 21.37 -6.78 -4.95
N ILE A 368 22.08 -7.17 -3.89
CA ILE A 368 22.52 -8.55 -3.71
C ILE A 368 21.31 -9.49 -3.63
N GLY A 369 20.28 -9.15 -2.85
CA GLY A 369 19.06 -9.95 -2.76
C GLY A 369 18.38 -10.13 -4.12
N ALA A 370 18.18 -9.04 -4.88
CA ALA A 370 17.57 -9.10 -6.20
C ALA A 370 18.40 -9.90 -7.22
N LEU A 371 19.74 -9.81 -7.16
CA LEU A 371 20.63 -10.60 -8.00
C LEU A 371 20.56 -12.10 -7.70
N ILE A 372 20.41 -12.48 -6.44
CA ILE A 372 20.20 -13.89 -6.06
C ILE A 372 18.89 -14.39 -6.67
N ASP A 373 17.80 -13.64 -6.55
CA ASP A 373 16.49 -14.03 -7.09
C ASP A 373 16.45 -14.04 -8.63
N ALA A 374 17.28 -13.25 -9.29
CA ALA A 374 17.40 -13.27 -10.75
C ALA A 374 17.87 -14.63 -11.32
N HIS A 375 18.46 -15.50 -10.49
CA HIS A 375 18.88 -16.85 -10.87
C HIS A 375 17.80 -17.92 -10.53
N ALA A 376 16.58 -17.51 -10.17
CA ALA A 376 15.49 -18.44 -9.89
C ALA A 376 15.09 -19.22 -11.15
N THR A 377 14.78 -20.50 -10.97
CA THR A 377 14.37 -21.44 -12.02
C THR A 377 13.04 -22.11 -11.66
N ASN A 378 12.46 -22.88 -12.57
CA ASN A 378 11.23 -23.65 -12.33
C ASN A 378 11.35 -24.67 -11.17
N LEU A 379 12.57 -25.00 -10.75
CA LEU A 379 12.85 -25.88 -9.60
C LEU A 379 12.97 -25.10 -8.28
N THR A 380 13.00 -23.76 -8.34
CA THR A 380 13.12 -22.92 -7.14
C THR A 380 11.92 -23.12 -6.21
N ARG A 381 12.21 -23.25 -4.94
CA ARG A 381 11.22 -23.41 -3.84
C ARG A 381 11.38 -22.26 -2.86
N PRO A 382 10.39 -21.97 -1.99
CA PRO A 382 10.47 -20.86 -1.02
C PRO A 382 11.76 -20.84 -0.20
N VAL A 383 12.28 -22.02 0.18
CA VAL A 383 13.53 -22.14 0.96
C VAL A 383 14.74 -21.58 0.23
N ASN A 384 14.79 -21.71 -1.09
CA ASN A 384 15.90 -21.19 -1.90
C ASN A 384 15.94 -19.66 -1.90
N MET A 385 14.82 -18.99 -1.65
CA MET A 385 14.69 -17.52 -1.64
C MET A 385 14.82 -16.92 -0.23
N TYR A 386 15.10 -17.70 0.81
CA TYR A 386 15.16 -17.18 2.19
C TYR A 386 16.21 -16.10 2.36
N VAL A 387 17.43 -16.29 1.82
CA VAL A 387 18.52 -15.33 1.96
C VAL A 387 18.22 -14.03 1.21
N SER A 388 17.79 -14.12 -0.03
CA SER A 388 17.46 -12.96 -0.85
C SER A 388 16.33 -12.14 -0.25
N GLN A 389 15.26 -12.79 0.17
CA GLN A 389 14.08 -12.14 0.72
C GLN A 389 14.32 -11.57 2.13
N PHE A 390 15.23 -12.18 2.92
CA PHE A 390 15.74 -11.58 4.15
C PHE A 390 16.50 -10.27 3.87
N LEU A 391 17.41 -10.27 2.89
CA LEU A 391 18.18 -9.08 2.53
C LEU A 391 17.30 -7.94 2.03
N LEU A 392 16.27 -8.25 1.23
CA LEU A 392 15.31 -7.27 0.73
C LEU A 392 14.46 -6.71 1.88
N GLY A 393 13.95 -7.54 2.77
CA GLY A 393 13.18 -7.12 3.94
C GLY A 393 14.00 -6.25 4.90
N PHE A 394 15.24 -6.67 5.19
CA PHE A 394 16.19 -5.91 6.01
C PHE A 394 16.51 -4.55 5.36
N GLY A 395 16.94 -4.56 4.09
CA GLY A 395 17.33 -3.36 3.36
C GLY A 395 16.20 -2.33 3.27
N GLY A 396 14.98 -2.78 2.99
CA GLY A 396 13.80 -1.91 2.87
C GLY A 396 13.47 -1.15 4.15
N THR A 397 13.46 -1.83 5.29
CA THR A 397 13.17 -1.20 6.59
C THR A 397 14.37 -0.43 7.15
N PHE A 398 15.59 -0.86 6.86
CA PHE A 398 16.80 -0.14 7.24
C PHE A 398 16.92 1.21 6.52
N PHE A 399 16.58 1.27 5.23
CA PHE A 399 16.51 2.50 4.44
C PHE A 399 15.51 3.51 5.01
N LEU A 400 14.33 3.03 5.47
CA LEU A 400 13.20 3.88 5.84
C LEU A 400 13.58 4.92 6.91
N GLY A 401 14.37 4.52 7.91
CA GLY A 401 14.81 5.42 8.97
C GLY A 401 15.73 6.54 8.49
N ALA A 402 16.67 6.22 7.60
CA ALA A 402 17.57 7.20 7.03
C ALA A 402 16.82 8.19 6.11
N ALA A 403 15.90 7.70 5.29
CA ALA A 403 15.05 8.53 4.43
C ALA A 403 14.18 9.48 5.24
N MET A 404 13.57 8.96 6.31
CA MET A 404 12.74 9.76 7.21
C MET A 404 13.54 10.85 7.93
N LEU A 405 14.72 10.53 8.41
CA LEU A 405 15.60 11.50 9.07
C LEU A 405 16.05 12.61 8.09
N SER A 406 16.36 12.24 6.86
CA SER A 406 16.74 13.19 5.80
C SER A 406 15.64 14.23 5.57
N GLY A 407 14.41 13.79 5.32
CA GLY A 407 13.28 14.69 5.09
C GLY A 407 12.87 15.48 6.32
N MET A 408 12.87 14.83 7.50
CA MET A 408 12.47 15.46 8.76
C MET A 408 13.46 16.54 9.21
N SER A 409 14.72 16.47 8.82
CA SER A 409 15.70 17.53 9.12
C SER A 409 15.29 18.88 8.50
N GLY A 410 14.74 18.87 7.29
CA GLY A 410 14.20 20.06 6.63
C GLY A 410 12.89 20.57 7.27
N VAL A 411 12.05 19.65 7.76
CA VAL A 411 10.81 20.02 8.47
C VAL A 411 11.09 20.62 9.84
N ILE A 412 12.10 20.12 10.55
CA ILE A 412 12.49 20.69 11.87
C ILE A 412 13.02 22.12 11.69
N ALA A 413 13.74 22.40 10.62
CA ALA A 413 14.21 23.75 10.30
C ALA A 413 13.05 24.70 9.96
N GLU A 414 12.07 24.21 9.19
CA GLU A 414 10.88 24.96 8.78
C GLU A 414 9.60 24.14 9.01
N PRO A 415 8.96 24.24 10.20
CA PRO A 415 7.79 23.42 10.56
C PRO A 415 6.58 23.56 9.63
N ARG A 416 6.47 24.67 8.89
CA ARG A 416 5.43 24.89 7.86
C ARG A 416 5.48 23.85 6.73
N ASN A 417 6.62 23.19 6.51
CA ASN A 417 6.81 22.19 5.46
C ASN A 417 6.35 20.78 5.89
N LEU A 418 5.81 20.61 7.10
CA LEU A 418 5.36 19.31 7.61
C LEU A 418 4.31 18.66 6.70
N ILE A 419 3.34 19.43 6.22
CA ILE A 419 2.28 18.91 5.34
C ILE A 419 2.90 18.46 4.02
N SER A 420 3.70 19.32 3.39
CA SER A 420 4.39 19.02 2.12
C SER A 420 5.27 17.77 2.23
N PHE A 421 6.00 17.62 3.32
CA PHE A 421 6.81 16.42 3.58
C PHE A 421 5.95 15.17 3.77
N SER A 422 4.89 15.26 4.57
CA SER A 422 4.01 14.10 4.83
C SER A 422 3.33 13.61 3.53
N VAL A 423 2.90 14.54 2.69
CA VAL A 423 2.31 14.23 1.39
C VAL A 423 3.36 13.62 0.45
N LEU A 424 4.52 14.25 0.30
CA LEU A 424 5.61 13.72 -0.54
C LEU A 424 6.00 12.31 -0.12
N PHE A 425 6.23 12.10 1.18
CA PHE A 425 6.64 10.81 1.72
C PHE A 425 5.57 9.75 1.49
N GLY A 426 4.31 10.05 1.81
CA GLY A 426 3.19 9.14 1.59
C GLY A 426 2.94 8.83 0.11
N MET A 427 3.01 9.84 -0.76
CA MET A 427 2.87 9.66 -2.21
C MET A 427 4.03 8.82 -2.78
N ALA A 428 5.28 9.16 -2.45
CA ALA A 428 6.44 8.40 -2.94
C ALA A 428 6.41 6.94 -2.50
N GLN A 429 5.95 6.66 -1.28
CA GLN A 429 5.77 5.30 -0.77
C GLN A 429 4.68 4.52 -1.53
N ASN A 430 3.50 5.10 -1.67
CA ASN A 430 2.35 4.41 -2.28
C ASN A 430 2.45 4.34 -3.81
N LEU A 431 2.70 5.50 -4.47
CA LEU A 431 2.84 5.54 -5.93
C LEU A 431 4.08 4.77 -6.40
N GLY A 432 5.19 4.82 -5.63
CA GLY A 432 6.38 4.02 -5.93
C GLY A 432 6.10 2.51 -5.92
N GLY A 433 5.31 2.04 -4.95
CA GLY A 433 4.85 0.65 -4.91
C GLY A 433 3.95 0.27 -6.08
N LEU A 434 2.96 1.11 -6.42
CA LEU A 434 2.09 0.89 -7.59
C LEU A 434 2.88 0.91 -8.91
N LEU A 435 3.80 1.87 -9.05
CA LEU A 435 4.66 1.97 -10.23
C LEU A 435 5.56 0.74 -10.37
N GLY A 436 6.15 0.28 -9.28
CA GLY A 436 6.97 -0.94 -9.27
C GLY A 436 6.16 -2.18 -9.69
N ALA A 437 4.97 -2.36 -9.12
CA ALA A 437 4.08 -3.46 -9.50
C ALA A 437 3.62 -3.36 -10.97
N ALA A 438 3.36 -2.14 -11.46
CA ALA A 438 3.02 -1.88 -12.86
C ALA A 438 4.18 -2.21 -13.80
N LEU A 439 5.40 -1.74 -13.51
CA LEU A 439 6.59 -1.97 -14.33
C LEU A 439 6.98 -3.47 -14.36
N LEU A 440 7.10 -4.10 -13.19
CA LEU A 440 7.47 -5.51 -13.10
C LEU A 440 6.39 -6.41 -13.74
N GLY A 441 5.11 -6.14 -13.45
CA GLY A 441 4.02 -6.91 -14.04
C GLY A 441 3.91 -6.74 -15.55
N THR A 442 4.14 -5.54 -16.09
CA THR A 442 4.21 -5.31 -17.54
C THR A 442 5.38 -6.04 -18.17
N PHE A 443 6.57 -5.93 -17.55
CA PHE A 443 7.75 -6.65 -18.02
C PHE A 443 7.51 -8.17 -18.04
N GLN A 444 6.91 -8.72 -17.01
CA GLN A 444 6.56 -10.14 -16.92
C GLN A 444 5.64 -10.56 -18.08
N ILE A 445 4.58 -9.81 -18.36
CA ILE A 445 3.65 -10.10 -19.47
C ILE A 445 4.36 -10.04 -20.83
N VAL A 446 5.21 -9.03 -21.06
CA VAL A 446 5.97 -8.90 -22.31
C VAL A 446 6.93 -10.08 -22.50
N ARG A 447 7.66 -10.46 -21.44
CA ARG A 447 8.61 -11.57 -21.49
C ARG A 447 7.90 -12.92 -21.65
N GLU A 448 6.78 -13.11 -21.00
CA GLU A 448 5.94 -14.29 -21.13
C GLU A 448 5.46 -14.46 -22.58
N LYS A 449 4.88 -13.41 -23.17
CA LYS A 449 4.44 -13.42 -24.57
C LYS A 449 5.59 -13.73 -25.54
N PHE A 450 6.77 -13.13 -25.31
CA PHE A 450 7.95 -13.36 -26.13
C PHE A 450 8.41 -14.82 -26.08
N HIS A 451 8.55 -15.39 -24.88
CA HIS A 451 8.97 -16.80 -24.76
C HIS A 451 7.89 -17.78 -25.22
N SER A 452 6.64 -17.48 -24.99
CA SER A 452 5.51 -18.28 -25.44
C SER A 452 5.44 -18.36 -26.97
N SER A 453 5.68 -17.23 -27.68
CA SER A 453 5.72 -17.25 -29.16
C SER A 453 6.84 -18.12 -29.69
N ILE A 454 8.04 -18.04 -29.11
CA ILE A 454 9.20 -18.88 -29.51
C ILE A 454 8.89 -20.38 -29.27
N LEU A 455 8.25 -20.70 -28.13
CA LEU A 455 7.88 -22.08 -27.85
C LEU A 455 6.83 -22.59 -28.85
N VAL A 456 5.83 -21.79 -29.18
CA VAL A 456 4.78 -22.17 -30.16
C VAL A 456 5.40 -22.38 -31.55
N GLU A 457 6.32 -21.52 -31.96
CA GLU A 457 7.02 -21.66 -33.26
C GLU A 457 7.88 -22.94 -33.31
N SER A 458 8.40 -23.40 -32.17
CA SER A 458 9.20 -24.63 -32.10
C SER A 458 8.35 -25.92 -32.12
N LEU A 459 7.03 -25.82 -31.85
CA LEU A 459 6.14 -26.98 -31.84
C LEU A 459 5.77 -27.39 -33.26
N THR A 460 6.11 -28.63 -33.64
CA THR A 460 5.68 -29.23 -34.90
C THR A 460 4.63 -30.30 -34.67
N LEU A 461 3.74 -30.54 -35.65
CA LEU A 461 2.73 -31.61 -35.58
C LEU A 461 3.36 -33.03 -35.46
N GLN A 462 4.67 -33.14 -35.74
CA GLN A 462 5.42 -34.39 -35.62
C GLN A 462 6.07 -34.58 -34.24
N ASP A 463 5.97 -33.59 -33.35
CA ASP A 463 6.54 -33.68 -32.02
C ASP A 463 5.95 -34.87 -31.26
N PRO A 464 6.79 -35.79 -30.72
CA PRO A 464 6.29 -36.98 -29.98
C PRO A 464 5.48 -36.58 -28.71
N TRP A 465 5.75 -35.40 -28.15
CA TRP A 465 5.07 -34.86 -26.96
C TRP A 465 3.70 -34.23 -27.28
N TRP A 466 3.39 -34.04 -28.59
CA TRP A 466 2.09 -33.50 -28.98
C TRP A 466 0.98 -34.54 -28.67
N PRO A 467 -0.03 -34.20 -27.85
CA PRO A 467 -1.09 -35.14 -27.50
C PRO A 467 -1.77 -35.69 -28.73
N ARG A 468 -1.82 -37.01 -28.88
CA ARG A 468 -2.45 -37.67 -30.04
C ARG A 468 -3.90 -37.23 -30.28
N GLY A 469 -4.62 -36.84 -29.22
CA GLY A 469 -5.97 -36.31 -29.29
C GLY A 469 -6.08 -34.93 -29.96
N SER A 470 -5.03 -34.09 -29.87
CA SER A 470 -5.03 -32.78 -30.54
C SER A 470 -4.80 -32.85 -32.04
N ARG A 471 -4.23 -33.97 -32.54
CA ARG A 471 -4.09 -34.24 -34.00
C ARG A 471 -5.41 -34.52 -34.68
N ALA A 472 -6.43 -34.95 -33.92
CA ALA A 472 -7.77 -35.25 -34.37
C ALA A 472 -8.78 -34.12 -34.09
N ALA A 473 -8.36 -33.06 -33.45
CA ALA A 473 -9.23 -31.92 -33.25
C ALA A 473 -9.54 -31.27 -34.61
N PRO A 474 -10.80 -31.14 -35.00
CA PRO A 474 -11.16 -30.44 -36.24
C PRO A 474 -10.58 -29.02 -36.14
N ALA A 475 -10.01 -28.55 -37.27
CA ALA A 475 -9.53 -27.16 -37.38
C ALA A 475 -10.59 -26.22 -36.82
N PRO A 476 -10.20 -25.20 -36.02
CA PRO A 476 -11.14 -24.22 -35.49
C PRO A 476 -11.97 -23.68 -36.66
N ARG A 477 -13.29 -23.77 -36.56
CA ARG A 477 -14.15 -23.18 -37.57
C ARG A 477 -13.81 -21.71 -37.73
N PRO A 478 -13.72 -21.16 -38.96
CA PRO A 478 -13.38 -19.76 -39.19
C PRO A 478 -14.24 -18.76 -38.39
N ASP A 479 -15.42 -19.19 -37.98
CA ASP A 479 -16.40 -18.40 -37.23
C ASP A 479 -16.03 -18.16 -35.76
N CYS A 480 -14.95 -18.81 -35.25
CA CYS A 480 -14.46 -18.65 -33.89
C CYS A 480 -13.25 -17.70 -33.76
N TRP A 481 -12.79 -17.09 -34.85
CA TRP A 481 -11.79 -16.03 -34.77
C TRP A 481 -12.47 -14.74 -34.34
N PRO A 482 -12.06 -14.12 -33.22
CA PRO A 482 -12.58 -12.82 -32.86
C PRO A 482 -12.12 -11.80 -33.90
N THR A 483 -12.98 -11.44 -34.82
CA THR A 483 -12.80 -10.25 -35.62
C THR A 483 -12.63 -9.07 -34.67
N ARG A 484 -11.57 -8.30 -34.87
CA ARG A 484 -11.20 -7.08 -34.17
C ARG A 484 -12.40 -6.13 -33.95
N ARG A 485 -13.20 -6.37 -32.93
CA ARG A 485 -14.08 -5.38 -32.28
C ARG A 485 -14.48 -5.99 -30.95
N PHE A 486 -13.77 -5.64 -29.89
CA PHE A 486 -14.27 -5.74 -28.53
C PHE A 486 -15.40 -4.73 -28.35
N ALA A 487 -16.57 -5.08 -28.89
CA ALA A 487 -17.83 -4.61 -28.36
C ALA A 487 -18.46 -5.84 -27.74
N MET A 488 -18.46 -5.93 -26.42
CA MET A 488 -19.23 -6.93 -25.72
C MET A 488 -20.71 -6.74 -26.04
N PRO A 489 -21.39 -7.66 -26.72
CA PRO A 489 -22.83 -7.83 -26.54
C PRO A 489 -23.03 -9.09 -25.70
N LYS A 490 -23.67 -8.92 -24.56
CA LYS A 490 -24.42 -9.99 -23.90
C LYS A 490 -25.36 -10.62 -24.92
N ARG A 491 -24.94 -11.69 -25.60
CA ARG A 491 -25.83 -12.58 -26.28
C ARG A 491 -25.28 -13.99 -26.20
N TRP A 492 -25.98 -14.76 -25.41
CA TRP A 492 -25.95 -16.19 -25.31
C TRP A 492 -25.97 -16.82 -26.70
N CYS A 493 -25.07 -17.73 -27.00
CA CYS A 493 -25.20 -18.64 -28.12
C CYS A 493 -26.54 -19.37 -27.96
N ARG A 494 -27.50 -19.10 -28.86
CA ARG A 494 -28.75 -19.88 -28.99
C ARG A 494 -28.39 -21.31 -29.35
N TRP A 495 -28.60 -22.21 -28.41
CA TRP A 495 -28.60 -23.64 -28.66
C TRP A 495 -29.75 -23.98 -29.63
N GLY A 496 -29.39 -24.33 -30.84
CA GLY A 496 -30.30 -24.99 -31.74
C GLY A 496 -30.70 -26.34 -31.16
N ARG A 497 -31.98 -26.52 -30.87
CA ARG A 497 -32.55 -27.80 -30.44
C ARG A 497 -32.33 -28.85 -31.51
N ARG A 498 -31.53 -29.87 -31.22
CA ARG A 498 -31.74 -31.23 -31.74
C ARG A 498 -31.75 -32.21 -30.58
N PRO A 499 -32.74 -33.12 -30.50
CA PRO A 499 -32.86 -34.03 -29.39
C PRO A 499 -31.98 -35.27 -29.58
N ARG A 500 -31.47 -35.78 -28.46
CA ARG A 500 -30.83 -37.09 -28.29
C ARG A 500 -29.31 -37.16 -28.51
N ALA A 501 -28.58 -36.75 -27.49
CA ALA A 501 -27.45 -37.48 -26.92
C ALA A 501 -27.05 -36.77 -25.60
N ARG A 502 -27.00 -37.49 -24.49
CA ARG A 502 -26.59 -36.97 -23.20
C ARG A 502 -25.12 -36.56 -23.29
N PRO A 503 -24.74 -35.32 -22.97
CA PRO A 503 -23.34 -35.01 -22.77
C PRO A 503 -22.99 -35.37 -21.31
N MET A 504 -22.15 -36.36 -21.16
CA MET A 504 -21.34 -36.51 -19.94
C MET A 504 -20.37 -35.34 -19.87
N CYS A 505 -20.68 -34.34 -19.08
CA CYS A 505 -19.79 -33.24 -18.80
C CYS A 505 -18.88 -33.68 -17.64
N TRP A 506 -17.67 -34.16 -17.96
CA TRP A 506 -16.61 -34.37 -17.01
C TRP A 506 -15.55 -33.29 -17.17
N ARG A 507 -15.46 -32.52 -16.12
CA ARG A 507 -14.28 -31.87 -15.51
C ARG A 507 -13.09 -31.54 -16.41
N THR A 508 -12.61 -30.34 -16.19
CA THR A 508 -11.33 -29.76 -16.60
C THR A 508 -11.21 -29.46 -18.09
N THR A 509 -11.63 -28.27 -18.44
CA THR A 509 -11.01 -27.63 -19.58
C THR A 509 -10.94 -26.14 -19.31
N THR A 510 -9.78 -25.71 -18.85
CA THR A 510 -9.29 -24.38 -19.16
C THR A 510 -9.30 -24.25 -20.66
N CYS A 511 -10.29 -23.57 -21.21
CA CYS A 511 -10.21 -23.08 -22.56
C CYS A 511 -9.20 -21.94 -22.58
N PHE A 512 -7.97 -22.26 -22.99
CA PHE A 512 -7.09 -21.27 -23.57
C PHE A 512 -7.61 -20.98 -24.98
N CYS A 513 -8.25 -19.82 -25.15
CA CYS A 513 -8.26 -19.06 -26.39
C CYS A 513 -7.37 -17.86 -26.23
#